data_c7dfa43d6dc1b1bf913e8ebda9030707
#
_entry.id   c7dfa43d6dc1b1bf913e8ebda9030707
#
_cell.length_a   1.000
_cell.length_b   1.000
_cell.length_c   1.000
_cell.angle_alpha   90.00
_cell.angle_beta   90.00
_cell.angle_gamma   90.00
#
_symmetry.space_group_name_H-M   'P 1'
#
loop_
_entity.id
_entity.type
_entity.pdbx_description
1 polymer ?
#
loop_
_entity_poly.entity_id
_entity_poly.type
_entity_poly.pdbx_seq_one_letter_code
_entity_poly.pdbx_strand_id
1 'polypeptide(L)'
;VTHNTYEICRDGVAPEKENLQNVPIEVVALWVDIFKHQHKKINIIEDVDALKDDPARRIEYDCLHPQGIKSLITVPVFVNGQLHGFLGVDNPHAHMDEPEMLVQVTYIAANELQKRILTDELTIKSYLDPLTGLRNRLAYDEVLDSLLGKEIPTGVGFLDLNGLKWINDNLGHDMGNKALRRVCEIVLRHIPREHLYRISGDEFVIIWPEIDYPAFNSTAEQLEAALVEEQDIASFGFIWGAEEDVGVAVRKAEQAMQ
;
A
#
# COMPACT_ATOMS: atom_id res chain seq x y z
N VAL A 1 -17.44 2.42 -6.62
CA VAL A 1 -17.07 2.58 -8.03
C VAL A 1 -16.35 1.34 -8.52
N THR A 2 -16.42 1.08 -9.83
CA THR A 2 -15.68 0.03 -10.53
C THR A 2 -14.80 0.66 -11.60
N HIS A 3 -13.76 -0.09 -12.02
CA HIS A 3 -12.84 0.36 -13.06
C HIS A 3 -12.60 -0.78 -14.04
N ASN A 4 -12.49 -0.48 -15.32
CA ASN A 4 -11.93 -1.40 -16.28
C ASN A 4 -10.40 -1.37 -16.16
N THR A 5 -9.82 -2.43 -15.59
CA THR A 5 -8.37 -2.52 -15.32
C THR A 5 -7.60 -3.06 -16.52
N TYR A 6 -8.20 -3.92 -17.29
CA TYR A 6 -7.57 -4.58 -18.44
C TYR A 6 -8.59 -4.90 -19.50
N GLU A 7 -8.25 -4.65 -20.76
CA GLU A 7 -9.10 -4.90 -21.92
C GLU A 7 -8.27 -5.40 -23.08
N ILE A 8 -8.79 -6.41 -23.79
CA ILE A 8 -8.25 -6.89 -25.05
C ILE A 8 -9.35 -6.75 -26.09
N CYS A 9 -9.10 -5.95 -27.11
CA CYS A 9 -10.03 -5.77 -28.22
C CYS A 9 -9.57 -6.56 -29.44
N ARG A 10 -10.55 -7.05 -30.20
CA ARG A 10 -10.31 -7.60 -31.53
C ARG A 10 -9.88 -6.49 -32.50
N ASP A 11 -9.15 -6.84 -33.56
CA ASP A 11 -8.79 -5.90 -34.61
C ASP A 11 -10.02 -5.16 -35.17
N GLY A 12 -9.94 -3.84 -35.17
CA GLY A 12 -11.01 -2.95 -35.59
C GLY A 12 -12.05 -2.56 -34.57
N VAL A 13 -11.92 -3.04 -33.29
CA VAL A 13 -12.75 -2.63 -32.15
C VAL A 13 -11.98 -1.63 -31.32
N ALA A 14 -12.58 -0.46 -31.05
CA ALA A 14 -11.98 0.55 -30.19
C ALA A 14 -12.06 0.10 -28.72
N PRO A 15 -10.99 0.31 -27.93
CA PRO A 15 -11.02 0.01 -26.50
C PRO A 15 -11.86 1.04 -25.74
N GLU A 16 -12.61 0.58 -24.73
CA GLU A 16 -13.45 1.42 -23.84
C GLU A 16 -12.82 1.60 -22.45
N LYS A 17 -11.64 1.07 -22.22
CA LYS A 17 -10.97 1.08 -20.93
C LYS A 17 -10.92 2.47 -20.29
N GLU A 18 -10.57 3.49 -21.05
CA GLU A 18 -10.46 4.88 -20.55
C GLU A 18 -11.83 5.47 -20.19
N ASN A 19 -12.89 5.06 -20.90
CA ASN A 19 -14.26 5.51 -20.68
C ASN A 19 -14.92 4.80 -19.48
N LEU A 20 -14.42 3.62 -19.10
CA LEU A 20 -14.95 2.78 -18.03
C LEU A 20 -14.16 2.94 -16.71
N GLN A 21 -13.64 4.14 -16.45
CA GLN A 21 -13.01 4.48 -15.18
C GLN A 21 -14.06 5.14 -14.26
N ASN A 22 -14.01 4.82 -12.96
CA ASN A 22 -14.93 5.35 -11.94
C ASN A 22 -16.43 5.09 -12.21
N VAL A 23 -16.74 3.97 -12.85
CA VAL A 23 -18.14 3.59 -13.12
C VAL A 23 -18.87 3.37 -11.78
N PRO A 24 -20.05 4.00 -11.57
CA PRO A 24 -20.84 3.80 -10.35
C PRO A 24 -21.17 2.32 -10.15
N ILE A 25 -21.13 1.85 -8.89
CA ILE A 25 -21.37 0.45 -8.56
C ILE A 25 -22.81 0.02 -8.93
N GLU A 26 -23.72 0.97 -8.98
CA GLU A 26 -25.13 0.78 -9.33
C GLU A 26 -25.29 0.18 -10.73
N VAL A 27 -24.39 0.47 -11.66
CA VAL A 27 -24.38 -0.08 -13.03
C VAL A 27 -24.24 -1.60 -13.01
N VAL A 28 -23.46 -2.13 -12.10
CA VAL A 28 -23.18 -3.57 -11.96
C VAL A 28 -23.80 -4.17 -10.71
N ALA A 29 -24.71 -3.44 -10.02
CA ALA A 29 -25.29 -3.87 -8.76
C ALA A 29 -26.01 -5.22 -8.89
N LEU A 30 -26.76 -5.42 -9.96
CA LEU A 30 -27.45 -6.68 -10.23
C LEU A 30 -26.48 -7.83 -10.47
N TRP A 31 -25.34 -7.58 -11.15
CA TRP A 31 -24.29 -8.59 -11.35
C TRP A 31 -23.67 -9.00 -10.02
N VAL A 32 -23.38 -8.00 -9.15
CA VAL A 32 -22.86 -8.26 -7.80
C VAL A 32 -23.85 -9.10 -7.00
N ASP A 33 -25.15 -8.86 -7.11
CA ASP A 33 -26.19 -9.63 -6.45
C ASP A 33 -26.25 -11.07 -6.99
N ILE A 34 -26.25 -11.25 -8.33
CA ILE A 34 -26.18 -12.55 -8.98
C ILE A 34 -24.96 -13.35 -8.49
N PHE A 35 -23.79 -12.69 -8.42
CA PHE A 35 -22.54 -13.34 -8.03
C PHE A 35 -22.52 -13.74 -6.56
N LYS A 36 -23.13 -12.95 -5.67
CA LYS A 36 -23.11 -13.20 -4.22
C LYS A 36 -24.23 -14.14 -3.74
N HIS A 37 -25.43 -14.05 -4.32
CA HIS A 37 -26.61 -14.67 -3.75
C HIS A 37 -27.21 -15.78 -4.62
N GLN A 38 -26.91 -15.84 -5.90
CA GLN A 38 -27.39 -16.90 -6.76
C GLN A 38 -26.31 -17.97 -6.93
N HIS A 39 -26.72 -19.24 -6.95
CA HIS A 39 -25.80 -20.37 -7.23
C HIS A 39 -25.21 -20.34 -8.64
N LYS A 40 -25.70 -19.48 -9.52
CA LYS A 40 -25.17 -19.22 -10.84
C LYS A 40 -24.06 -18.16 -10.72
N LYS A 41 -22.82 -18.58 -10.78
CA LYS A 41 -21.64 -17.71 -10.80
C LYS A 41 -21.37 -17.09 -12.17
N ILE A 42 -22.38 -16.88 -12.98
CA ILE A 42 -22.27 -16.42 -14.35
C ILE A 42 -23.48 -15.54 -14.65
N ASN A 43 -23.26 -14.36 -15.20
CA ASN A 43 -24.29 -13.49 -15.72
C ASN A 43 -24.18 -13.49 -17.24
N ILE A 44 -25.27 -13.82 -17.93
CA ILE A 44 -25.37 -13.85 -19.40
C ILE A 44 -26.48 -12.87 -19.79
N ILE A 45 -26.15 -11.94 -20.69
CA ILE A 45 -27.07 -11.02 -21.35
C ILE A 45 -27.01 -11.39 -22.83
N GLU A 46 -28.06 -12.06 -23.31
CA GLU A 46 -28.13 -12.51 -24.71
C GLU A 46 -28.50 -11.36 -25.65
N ASP A 47 -29.30 -10.41 -25.17
CA ASP A 47 -29.75 -9.24 -25.92
C ASP A 47 -29.79 -8.01 -25.01
N VAL A 48 -28.86 -7.08 -25.25
CA VAL A 48 -28.77 -5.82 -24.49
C VAL A 48 -29.97 -4.90 -24.81
N ASP A 49 -30.50 -4.95 -26.03
CA ASP A 49 -31.65 -4.11 -26.41
C ASP A 49 -32.93 -4.49 -25.66
N ALA A 50 -33.05 -5.75 -25.24
CA ALA A 50 -34.14 -6.20 -24.37
C ALA A 50 -34.15 -5.56 -22.96
N LEU A 51 -33.02 -5.02 -22.52
CA LEU A 51 -32.89 -4.35 -21.22
C LEU A 51 -33.52 -2.94 -21.22
N LYS A 52 -33.75 -2.37 -22.41
CA LYS A 52 -34.20 -0.99 -22.57
C LYS A 52 -35.49 -0.67 -21.85
N ASP A 53 -36.43 -1.59 -21.86
CA ASP A 53 -37.77 -1.42 -21.33
C ASP A 53 -37.91 -2.00 -19.90
N ASP A 54 -36.87 -2.56 -19.34
CA ASP A 54 -36.82 -3.06 -17.96
C ASP A 54 -36.32 -1.96 -17.01
N PRO A 55 -37.20 -1.40 -16.13
CA PRO A 55 -36.81 -0.33 -15.20
C PRO A 55 -35.67 -0.74 -14.24
N ALA A 56 -35.55 -2.03 -13.91
CA ALA A 56 -34.54 -2.54 -13.00
C ALA A 56 -33.15 -2.66 -13.69
N ARG A 57 -33.13 -2.76 -15.02
CA ARG A 57 -31.93 -2.99 -15.82
C ARG A 57 -31.60 -1.82 -16.75
N ARG A 58 -32.36 -0.75 -16.70
CA ARG A 58 -32.17 0.42 -17.55
C ARG A 58 -30.77 1.03 -17.42
N ILE A 59 -30.21 1.05 -16.23
CA ILE A 59 -28.87 1.58 -15.99
C ILE A 59 -27.78 0.73 -16.66
N GLU A 60 -27.99 -0.59 -16.76
CA GLU A 60 -27.10 -1.49 -17.53
C GLU A 60 -27.19 -1.18 -19.02
N TYR A 61 -28.40 -1.04 -19.55
CA TYR A 61 -28.62 -0.66 -20.95
C TYR A 61 -27.91 0.65 -21.30
N ASP A 62 -28.12 1.68 -20.48
CA ASP A 62 -27.52 3.01 -20.69
C ASP A 62 -25.98 2.98 -20.64
N CYS A 63 -25.39 1.99 -19.97
CA CYS A 63 -23.96 1.77 -19.94
C CYS A 63 -23.47 0.93 -21.14
N LEU A 64 -24.13 -0.18 -21.46
CA LEU A 64 -23.65 -1.16 -22.44
C LEU A 64 -23.93 -0.77 -23.90
N HIS A 65 -25.14 -0.25 -24.15
CA HIS A 65 -25.59 0.05 -25.52
C HIS A 65 -24.72 1.08 -26.25
N PRO A 66 -24.28 2.20 -25.64
CA PRO A 66 -23.40 3.18 -26.30
C PRO A 66 -22.03 2.62 -26.73
N GLN A 67 -21.58 1.54 -26.08
CA GLN A 67 -20.32 0.84 -26.40
C GLN A 67 -20.50 -0.16 -27.56
N GLY A 68 -21.72 -0.29 -28.12
CA GLY A 68 -22.02 -1.26 -29.18
C GLY A 68 -22.07 -2.71 -28.68
N ILE A 69 -22.25 -2.92 -27.36
CA ILE A 69 -22.40 -4.25 -26.77
C ILE A 69 -23.84 -4.71 -27.02
N LYS A 70 -23.99 -5.84 -27.71
CA LYS A 70 -25.27 -6.48 -28.04
C LYS A 70 -25.55 -7.66 -27.13
N SER A 71 -24.51 -8.37 -26.73
CA SER A 71 -24.58 -9.49 -25.81
C SER A 71 -23.33 -9.52 -24.94
N LEU A 72 -23.43 -10.13 -23.76
CA LEU A 72 -22.37 -10.10 -22.75
C LEU A 72 -22.39 -11.38 -21.91
N ILE A 73 -21.21 -11.92 -21.61
CA ILE A 73 -21.03 -12.92 -20.55
C ILE A 73 -20.10 -12.33 -19.52
N THR A 74 -20.49 -12.36 -18.24
CA THR A 74 -19.61 -11.94 -17.14
C THR A 74 -19.51 -13.03 -16.09
N VAL A 75 -18.29 -13.22 -15.55
CA VAL A 75 -17.97 -14.22 -14.54
C VAL A 75 -17.18 -13.55 -13.41
N PRO A 76 -17.55 -13.80 -12.13
CA PRO A 76 -16.89 -13.15 -11.01
C PRO A 76 -15.50 -13.71 -10.73
N VAL A 77 -14.62 -12.85 -10.23
CA VAL A 77 -13.31 -13.20 -9.68
C VAL A 77 -13.41 -13.11 -8.17
N PHE A 78 -13.42 -14.27 -7.49
CA PHE A 78 -13.41 -14.36 -6.04
C PHE A 78 -12.02 -14.70 -5.52
N VAL A 79 -11.54 -13.96 -4.51
CA VAL A 79 -10.34 -14.29 -3.75
C VAL A 79 -10.74 -14.41 -2.28
N ASN A 80 -10.43 -15.53 -1.65
CA ASN A 80 -10.80 -15.83 -0.26
C ASN A 80 -12.29 -15.60 0.06
N GLY A 81 -13.17 -15.91 -0.91
CA GLY A 81 -14.62 -15.74 -0.76
C GLY A 81 -15.13 -14.30 -0.91
N GLN A 82 -14.24 -13.34 -1.15
CA GLN A 82 -14.60 -11.94 -1.44
C GLN A 82 -14.60 -11.69 -2.94
N LEU A 83 -15.59 -10.94 -3.42
CA LEU A 83 -15.67 -10.51 -4.81
C LEU A 83 -14.68 -9.37 -5.04
N HIS A 84 -13.66 -9.62 -5.85
CA HIS A 84 -12.64 -8.63 -6.24
C HIS A 84 -12.92 -7.96 -7.60
N GLY A 85 -13.68 -8.64 -8.46
CA GLY A 85 -14.01 -8.13 -9.79
C GLY A 85 -14.74 -9.16 -10.61
N PHE A 86 -14.78 -8.94 -11.90
CA PHE A 86 -15.36 -9.87 -12.88
C PHE A 86 -14.59 -9.80 -14.20
N LEU A 87 -14.64 -10.89 -14.95
CA LEU A 87 -14.22 -10.94 -16.36
C LEU A 87 -15.47 -10.92 -17.23
N GLY A 88 -15.44 -10.15 -18.31
CA GLY A 88 -16.49 -10.08 -19.29
C GLY A 88 -16.00 -10.43 -20.68
N VAL A 89 -16.90 -10.94 -21.52
CA VAL A 89 -16.71 -11.08 -22.96
C VAL A 89 -17.91 -10.42 -23.65
N ASP A 90 -17.61 -9.37 -24.40
CA ASP A 90 -18.59 -8.59 -25.13
C ASP A 90 -18.77 -9.16 -26.53
N ASN A 91 -20.02 -9.25 -26.98
CA ASN A 91 -20.40 -9.73 -28.31
C ASN A 91 -19.72 -11.07 -28.69
N PRO A 92 -19.80 -12.12 -27.84
CA PRO A 92 -19.20 -13.42 -28.18
C PRO A 92 -19.84 -13.99 -29.44
N HIS A 93 -18.99 -14.43 -30.38
CA HIS A 93 -19.47 -15.00 -31.67
C HIS A 93 -19.85 -16.48 -31.61
N ALA A 94 -19.40 -17.15 -30.53
CA ALA A 94 -19.65 -18.58 -30.27
C ALA A 94 -19.58 -18.85 -28.76
N HIS A 95 -20.06 -20.04 -28.35
CA HIS A 95 -19.92 -20.54 -26.98
C HIS A 95 -20.62 -19.70 -25.90
N MET A 96 -21.71 -19.01 -26.23
CA MET A 96 -22.54 -18.33 -25.21
C MET A 96 -23.18 -19.33 -24.23
N ASP A 97 -23.37 -20.54 -24.65
CA ASP A 97 -23.92 -21.67 -23.91
C ASP A 97 -22.84 -22.47 -23.14
N GLU A 98 -21.55 -22.21 -23.40
CA GLU A 98 -20.42 -22.92 -22.80
C GLU A 98 -19.46 -21.94 -22.05
N PRO A 99 -19.90 -21.26 -20.98
CA PRO A 99 -19.09 -20.26 -20.27
C PRO A 99 -17.99 -20.87 -19.39
N GLU A 100 -17.84 -22.21 -19.38
CA GLU A 100 -16.90 -22.94 -18.51
C GLU A 100 -15.45 -22.50 -18.74
N MET A 101 -15.08 -22.17 -19.98
CA MET A 101 -13.74 -21.71 -20.29
C MET A 101 -13.45 -20.36 -19.63
N LEU A 102 -14.43 -19.42 -19.64
CA LEU A 102 -14.30 -18.15 -18.97
C LEU A 102 -14.21 -18.33 -17.45
N VAL A 103 -14.96 -19.28 -16.90
CA VAL A 103 -14.86 -19.66 -15.49
C VAL A 103 -13.44 -20.15 -15.12
N GLN A 104 -12.82 -20.99 -15.98
CA GLN A 104 -11.45 -21.44 -15.75
C GLN A 104 -10.45 -20.28 -15.75
N VAL A 105 -10.62 -19.32 -16.67
CA VAL A 105 -9.77 -18.11 -16.70
C VAL A 105 -9.91 -17.31 -15.42
N THR A 106 -11.12 -17.20 -14.83
CA THR A 106 -11.30 -16.51 -13.55
C THR A 106 -10.58 -17.20 -12.39
N TYR A 107 -10.45 -18.52 -12.38
CA TYR A 107 -9.65 -19.24 -11.38
C TYR A 107 -8.16 -18.89 -11.49
N ILE A 108 -7.63 -18.80 -12.71
CA ILE A 108 -6.24 -18.42 -12.93
C ILE A 108 -6.02 -16.97 -12.47
N ALA A 109 -6.91 -16.06 -12.85
CA ALA A 109 -6.86 -14.65 -12.43
C ALA A 109 -6.97 -14.52 -10.90
N ALA A 110 -7.88 -15.26 -10.26
CA ALA A 110 -8.04 -15.26 -8.81
C ALA A 110 -6.78 -15.75 -8.08
N ASN A 111 -6.15 -16.82 -8.57
CA ASN A 111 -4.92 -17.36 -7.98
C ASN A 111 -3.75 -16.37 -8.10
N GLU A 112 -3.60 -15.73 -9.26
CA GLU A 112 -2.53 -14.74 -9.46
C GLU A 112 -2.76 -13.49 -8.61
N LEU A 113 -4.00 -13.03 -8.50
CA LEU A 113 -4.37 -11.91 -7.62
C LEU A 113 -4.12 -12.25 -6.14
N GLN A 114 -4.51 -13.45 -5.70
CA GLN A 114 -4.25 -13.93 -4.33
C GLN A 114 -2.76 -13.98 -4.03
N LYS A 115 -1.95 -14.53 -4.94
CA LYS A 115 -0.50 -14.57 -4.81
C LYS A 115 0.09 -13.16 -4.66
N ARG A 116 -0.38 -12.22 -5.47
CA ARG A 116 0.06 -10.81 -5.40
C ARG A 116 -0.29 -10.18 -4.06
N ILE A 117 -1.54 -10.32 -3.60
CA ILE A 117 -1.98 -9.81 -2.29
C ILE A 117 -1.10 -10.38 -1.17
N LEU A 118 -0.86 -11.70 -1.15
CA LEU A 118 -0.01 -12.34 -0.14
C LEU A 118 1.45 -11.87 -0.21
N THR A 119 1.98 -11.67 -1.42
CA THR A 119 3.33 -11.16 -1.60
C THR A 119 3.45 -9.72 -1.08
N ASP A 120 2.47 -8.85 -1.38
CA ASP A 120 2.44 -7.48 -0.90
C ASP A 120 2.32 -7.42 0.63
N GLU A 121 1.45 -8.26 1.23
CA GLU A 121 1.35 -8.38 2.69
C GLU A 121 2.66 -8.86 3.34
N LEU A 122 3.33 -9.85 2.76
CA LEU A 122 4.61 -10.34 3.24
C LEU A 122 5.69 -9.27 3.12
N THR A 123 5.71 -8.54 2.01
CA THR A 123 6.63 -7.44 1.79
C THR A 123 6.43 -6.35 2.85
N ILE A 124 5.19 -5.88 3.06
CA ILE A 124 4.90 -4.88 4.09
C ILE A 124 5.35 -5.35 5.48
N LYS A 125 5.02 -6.60 5.86
CA LYS A 125 5.45 -7.18 7.15
C LYS A 125 6.97 -7.31 7.25
N SER A 126 7.67 -7.53 6.13
CA SER A 126 9.12 -7.62 6.09
C SER A 126 9.83 -6.28 6.31
N TYR A 127 9.17 -5.13 6.06
CA TYR A 127 9.75 -3.79 6.17
C TYR A 127 9.38 -3.04 7.45
N LEU A 128 8.51 -3.61 8.28
CA LEU A 128 8.08 -2.97 9.53
C LEU A 128 8.59 -3.71 10.77
N ASP A 129 8.93 -2.93 11.80
CA ASP A 129 9.19 -3.45 13.14
C ASP A 129 7.85 -3.80 13.82
N PRO A 130 7.65 -5.03 14.30
CA PRO A 130 6.36 -5.48 14.83
C PRO A 130 5.96 -4.82 16.16
N LEU A 131 6.93 -4.27 16.93
CA LEU A 131 6.66 -3.62 18.20
C LEU A 131 6.21 -2.17 18.06
N THR A 132 6.90 -1.44 17.16
CA THR A 132 6.73 0.02 17.00
C THR A 132 5.92 0.40 15.79
N GLY A 133 5.80 -0.50 14.80
CA GLY A 133 5.21 -0.23 13.50
C GLY A 133 6.02 0.75 12.64
N LEU A 134 7.25 1.08 13.05
CA LEU A 134 8.20 1.86 12.26
C LEU A 134 8.82 1.01 11.16
N ARG A 135 9.46 1.66 10.21
CA ARG A 135 10.33 0.97 9.26
C ARG A 135 11.48 0.28 10.01
N ASN A 136 11.80 -0.95 9.62
CA ASN A 136 12.84 -1.75 10.27
C ASN A 136 14.20 -1.59 9.58
N ARG A 137 15.17 -2.40 10.01
CA ARG A 137 16.54 -2.43 9.46
C ARG A 137 16.57 -2.66 7.95
N LEU A 138 15.75 -3.56 7.43
CA LEU A 138 15.72 -3.86 5.99
C LEU A 138 15.27 -2.63 5.20
N ALA A 139 14.22 -1.93 5.66
CA ALA A 139 13.75 -0.70 5.04
C ALA A 139 14.79 0.44 5.12
N TYR A 140 15.55 0.48 6.22
CA TYR A 140 16.67 1.42 6.39
C TYR A 140 17.81 1.13 5.39
N ASP A 141 18.24 -0.13 5.27
CA ASP A 141 19.33 -0.52 4.36
C ASP A 141 18.96 -0.19 2.90
N GLU A 142 17.71 -0.42 2.48
CA GLU A 142 17.25 -0.06 1.12
C GLU A 142 17.24 1.45 0.85
N VAL A 143 16.77 2.25 1.80
CA VAL A 143 16.78 3.71 1.59
C VAL A 143 18.20 4.23 1.57
N LEU A 144 19.06 3.71 2.43
CA LEU A 144 20.48 4.06 2.44
C LEU A 144 21.14 3.75 1.09
N ASP A 145 20.96 2.51 0.59
CA ASP A 145 21.46 2.09 -0.72
C ASP A 145 20.93 2.97 -1.87
N SER A 146 19.68 3.37 -1.79
CA SER A 146 19.07 4.25 -2.80
C SER A 146 19.65 5.66 -2.84
N LEU A 147 20.24 6.13 -1.73
CA LEU A 147 20.82 7.47 -1.57
C LEU A 147 22.34 7.46 -1.74
N LEU A 148 23.01 6.32 -1.63
CA LEU A 148 24.45 6.22 -1.81
C LEU A 148 24.90 6.77 -3.16
N GLY A 149 25.96 7.57 -3.14
CA GLY A 149 26.52 8.20 -4.34
C GLY A 149 25.66 9.32 -4.94
N LYS A 150 24.60 9.76 -4.24
CA LYS A 150 23.77 10.90 -4.65
C LYS A 150 24.03 12.09 -3.73
N GLU A 151 24.17 13.27 -4.33
CA GLU A 151 24.29 14.54 -3.63
C GLU A 151 22.89 15.09 -3.36
N ILE A 152 22.18 14.48 -2.43
CA ILE A 152 20.81 14.89 -2.02
C ILE A 152 20.89 15.49 -0.61
N PRO A 153 20.45 16.76 -0.39
CA PRO A 153 20.38 17.32 0.94
C PRO A 153 19.58 16.38 1.87
N THR A 154 20.25 15.88 2.90
CA THR A 154 19.65 14.83 3.76
C THR A 154 19.90 15.16 5.23
N GLY A 155 18.82 15.22 6.01
CA GLY A 155 18.88 15.22 7.46
C GLY A 155 19.02 13.81 7.99
N VAL A 156 19.98 13.58 8.88
CA VAL A 156 20.22 12.30 9.53
C VAL A 156 20.19 12.48 11.04
N GLY A 157 19.44 11.61 11.72
CA GLY A 157 19.42 11.53 13.17
C GLY A 157 19.73 10.10 13.62
N PHE A 158 20.48 9.97 14.70
CA PHE A 158 20.71 8.70 15.39
C PHE A 158 20.21 8.84 16.84
N LEU A 159 19.46 7.86 17.32
CA LEU A 159 18.92 7.85 18.68
C LEU A 159 19.08 6.46 19.29
N ASP A 160 19.43 6.42 20.58
CA ASP A 160 19.55 5.20 21.38
C ASP A 160 18.76 5.38 22.67
N LEU A 161 17.86 4.44 22.98
CA LEU A 161 17.06 4.47 24.22
C LEU A 161 17.93 4.17 25.43
N ASN A 162 18.04 5.15 26.33
CA ASN A 162 18.86 5.03 27.51
C ASN A 162 18.35 3.95 28.49
N GLY A 163 19.25 3.04 28.84
CA GLY A 163 19.01 2.06 29.90
C GLY A 163 17.96 0.99 29.62
N LEU A 164 17.63 0.69 28.34
CA LEU A 164 16.64 -0.34 27.98
C LEU A 164 16.96 -1.69 28.64
N LYS A 165 18.22 -2.08 28.68
CA LYS A 165 18.64 -3.33 29.33
C LYS A 165 18.30 -3.31 30.81
N TRP A 166 18.59 -2.22 31.54
CA TRP A 166 18.26 -2.09 32.94
C TRP A 166 16.75 -2.15 33.18
N ILE A 167 15.97 -1.49 32.31
CA ILE A 167 14.50 -1.52 32.39
C ILE A 167 14.01 -2.96 32.23
N ASN A 168 14.49 -3.69 31.19
CA ASN A 168 14.10 -5.06 30.96
C ASN A 168 14.45 -6.00 32.11
N ASP A 169 15.67 -5.87 32.65
CA ASP A 169 16.17 -6.76 33.68
C ASP A 169 15.48 -6.51 35.05
N ASN A 170 15.07 -5.27 35.37
CA ASN A 170 14.51 -4.90 36.64
C ASN A 170 12.97 -4.75 36.64
N LEU A 171 12.38 -4.31 35.53
CA LEU A 171 10.96 -3.99 35.44
C LEU A 171 10.22 -4.89 34.41
N GLY A 172 10.96 -5.76 33.72
CA GLY A 172 10.44 -6.70 32.74
C GLY A 172 10.28 -6.11 31.32
N HIS A 173 10.20 -7.00 30.33
CA HIS A 173 10.12 -6.66 28.90
C HIS A 173 8.91 -5.78 28.53
N ASP A 174 7.79 -5.90 29.24
CA ASP A 174 6.62 -5.06 28.99
C ASP A 174 6.90 -3.57 29.26
N MET A 175 7.72 -3.26 30.28
CA MET A 175 8.13 -1.90 30.55
C MET A 175 9.14 -1.39 29.53
N GLY A 176 10.09 -2.23 29.10
CA GLY A 176 10.99 -1.89 27.99
C GLY A 176 10.23 -1.61 26.68
N ASN A 177 9.23 -2.42 26.38
CA ASN A 177 8.35 -2.20 25.21
C ASN A 177 7.58 -0.88 25.32
N LYS A 178 7.13 -0.48 26.51
CA LYS A 178 6.48 0.83 26.73
C LYS A 178 7.46 1.98 26.53
N ALA A 179 8.69 1.86 27.02
CA ALA A 179 9.73 2.86 26.84
C ALA A 179 10.07 3.06 25.36
N LEU A 180 10.23 1.97 24.60
CA LEU A 180 10.43 2.02 23.15
C LEU A 180 9.31 2.73 22.41
N ARG A 181 8.04 2.41 22.74
CA ARG A 181 6.88 3.11 22.15
C ARG A 181 6.85 4.58 22.53
N ARG A 182 7.27 4.92 23.76
CA ARG A 182 7.31 6.31 24.23
C ARG A 182 8.29 7.15 23.40
N VAL A 183 9.50 6.64 23.15
CA VAL A 183 10.46 7.32 22.25
C VAL A 183 9.86 7.52 20.87
N CYS A 184 9.22 6.48 20.31
CA CYS A 184 8.55 6.61 19.01
C CYS A 184 7.49 7.71 19.01
N GLU A 185 6.65 7.79 20.05
CA GLU A 185 5.61 8.82 20.18
C GLU A 185 6.19 10.23 20.21
N ILE A 186 7.30 10.43 20.91
CA ILE A 186 7.99 11.72 20.97
C ILE A 186 8.52 12.10 19.61
N VAL A 187 9.29 11.20 18.98
CA VAL A 187 9.93 11.46 17.69
C VAL A 187 8.88 11.72 16.60
N LEU A 188 7.80 10.94 16.55
CA LEU A 188 6.73 11.06 15.54
C LEU A 188 5.89 12.34 15.66
N ARG A 189 6.05 13.15 16.70
CA ARG A 189 5.45 14.50 16.76
C ARG A 189 6.21 15.52 15.92
N HIS A 190 7.47 15.22 15.60
CA HIS A 190 8.39 16.12 14.90
C HIS A 190 8.83 15.57 13.54
N ILE A 191 8.98 14.25 13.44
CA ILE A 191 9.51 13.56 12.25
C ILE A 191 8.40 12.73 11.59
N PRO A 192 8.18 12.87 10.26
CA PRO A 192 7.26 12.01 9.53
C PRO A 192 7.65 10.52 9.65
N ARG A 193 6.66 9.65 9.79
CA ARG A 193 6.87 8.21 10.04
C ARG A 193 7.74 7.52 8.98
N GLU A 194 7.66 7.94 7.73
CA GLU A 194 8.42 7.42 6.60
C GLU A 194 9.93 7.69 6.68
N HIS A 195 10.35 8.60 7.56
CA HIS A 195 11.75 8.96 7.75
C HIS A 195 12.35 8.40 9.04
N LEU A 196 11.57 7.66 9.85
CA LEU A 196 12.01 7.09 11.11
C LEU A 196 12.09 5.56 11.00
N TYR A 197 13.25 5.02 11.38
CA TYR A 197 13.58 3.60 11.30
C TYR A 197 13.98 3.09 12.68
N ARG A 198 13.58 1.87 13.04
CA ARG A 198 14.15 1.12 14.16
C ARG A 198 15.07 0.06 13.62
N ILE A 199 16.37 0.21 13.83
CA ILE A 199 17.40 -0.64 13.20
C ILE A 199 17.91 -1.76 14.12
N SER A 200 17.75 -1.61 15.42
CA SER A 200 18.16 -2.58 16.43
C SER A 200 17.28 -2.47 17.67
N GLY A 201 17.58 -3.16 18.74
CA GLY A 201 16.80 -3.23 19.99
C GLY A 201 16.34 -1.88 20.52
N ASP A 202 17.28 -0.97 20.75
CA ASP A 202 17.12 0.38 21.31
C ASP A 202 17.48 1.50 20.34
N GLU A 203 17.99 1.16 19.14
CA GLU A 203 18.50 2.11 18.15
C GLU A 203 17.46 2.53 17.12
N PHE A 204 17.34 3.83 16.95
CA PHE A 204 16.49 4.45 15.92
C PHE A 204 17.32 5.36 15.05
N VAL A 205 16.99 5.39 13.74
CA VAL A 205 17.64 6.27 12.77
C VAL A 205 16.60 7.10 12.03
N ILE A 206 16.90 8.36 11.82
CA ILE A 206 16.14 9.28 10.97
C ILE A 206 16.96 9.44 9.68
N ILE A 207 16.33 9.22 8.52
CA ILE A 207 16.85 9.61 7.22
C ILE A 207 15.77 10.42 6.51
N TRP A 208 16.03 11.71 6.36
CA TRP A 208 15.10 12.66 5.77
C TRP A 208 15.72 13.31 4.54
N PRO A 209 15.57 12.70 3.37
CA PRO A 209 16.10 13.24 2.12
C PRO A 209 15.30 14.49 1.69
N GLU A 210 15.92 15.30 0.85
CA GLU A 210 15.33 16.51 0.25
C GLU A 210 14.89 17.59 1.25
N ILE A 211 15.35 17.53 2.51
CA ILE A 211 15.07 18.55 3.51
C ILE A 211 16.14 19.63 3.48
N ASP A 212 15.74 20.90 3.54
CA ASP A 212 16.69 22.00 3.68
C ASP A 212 17.22 22.12 5.11
N TYR A 213 18.40 22.77 5.23
CA TYR A 213 19.07 22.94 6.54
C TYR A 213 18.22 23.68 7.57
N PRO A 214 17.57 24.83 7.26
CA PRO A 214 16.78 25.55 8.25
C PRO A 214 15.61 24.72 8.81
N ALA A 215 14.90 24.00 7.95
CA ALA A 215 13.78 23.15 8.37
C ALA A 215 14.26 21.98 9.23
N PHE A 216 15.33 21.29 8.79
CA PHE A 216 15.91 20.19 9.56
C PHE A 216 16.44 20.65 10.93
N ASN A 217 17.22 21.75 10.95
CA ASN A 217 17.81 22.25 12.20
C ASN A 217 16.73 22.67 13.21
N SER A 218 15.68 23.36 12.76
CA SER A 218 14.56 23.72 13.62
C SER A 218 13.84 22.48 14.18
N THR A 219 13.67 21.45 13.37
CA THR A 219 13.04 20.20 13.80
C THR A 219 13.93 19.43 14.77
N ALA A 220 15.24 19.38 14.52
CA ALA A 220 16.19 18.73 15.40
C ALA A 220 16.23 19.40 16.79
N GLU A 221 16.27 20.75 16.85
CA GLU A 221 16.23 21.51 18.11
C GLU A 221 14.94 21.24 18.91
N GLN A 222 13.79 21.18 18.25
CA GLN A 222 12.51 20.86 18.90
C GLN A 222 12.47 19.42 19.42
N LEU A 223 12.97 18.46 18.65
CA LEU A 223 13.04 17.08 19.07
C LEU A 223 14.02 16.88 20.22
N GLU A 224 15.18 17.52 20.19
CA GLU A 224 16.16 17.56 21.25
C GLU A 224 15.53 18.06 22.57
N ALA A 225 14.85 19.20 22.52
CA ALA A 225 14.16 19.74 23.67
C ALA A 225 13.11 18.76 24.25
N ALA A 226 12.33 18.10 23.36
CA ALA A 226 11.31 17.14 23.78
C ALA A 226 11.90 15.86 24.39
N LEU A 227 13.05 15.38 23.92
CA LEU A 227 13.75 14.22 24.48
C LEU A 227 14.36 14.55 25.87
N VAL A 228 14.90 15.75 26.04
CA VAL A 228 15.43 16.23 27.33
C VAL A 228 14.32 16.40 28.37
N GLU A 229 13.16 16.93 28.00
CA GLU A 229 12.00 17.07 28.91
C GLU A 229 11.52 15.72 29.46
N GLU A 230 11.69 14.65 28.71
CA GLU A 230 11.35 13.27 29.13
C GLU A 230 12.49 12.60 29.93
N GLN A 231 13.26 13.37 30.69
CA GLN A 231 14.34 12.89 31.57
C GLN A 231 15.46 12.14 30.83
N ASP A 232 15.90 12.67 29.72
CA ASP A 232 16.96 12.08 28.91
C ASP A 232 16.65 10.62 28.50
N ILE A 233 15.42 10.40 28.04
CA ILE A 233 14.94 9.05 27.66
C ILE A 233 15.79 8.39 26.57
N ALA A 234 16.45 9.18 25.73
CA ALA A 234 17.34 8.70 24.68
C ALA A 234 18.55 9.60 24.49
N SER A 235 19.70 9.02 24.16
CA SER A 235 20.84 9.71 23.60
C SER A 235 20.62 9.96 22.12
N PHE A 236 21.10 11.09 21.58
CA PHE A 236 20.84 11.45 20.19
C PHE A 236 21.99 12.24 19.55
N GLY A 237 22.08 12.15 18.23
CA GLY A 237 22.97 12.96 17.41
C GLY A 237 22.27 13.30 16.09
N PHE A 238 22.36 14.57 15.64
CA PHE A 238 21.75 15.04 14.41
C PHE A 238 22.79 15.68 13.51
N ILE A 239 22.78 15.34 12.23
CA ILE A 239 23.66 15.89 11.19
C ILE A 239 22.82 16.22 9.96
N TRP A 240 23.11 17.33 9.32
CA TRP A 240 22.60 17.64 8.01
C TRP A 240 23.74 17.68 7.00
N GLY A 241 23.57 16.99 5.86
CA GLY A 241 24.55 16.94 4.78
C GLY A 241 23.93 17.41 3.47
N ALA A 242 24.56 18.40 2.82
CA ALA A 242 24.10 18.92 1.51
C ALA A 242 24.83 18.25 0.34
N GLU A 243 26.14 18.00 0.51
CA GLU A 243 27.06 17.60 -0.55
C GLU A 243 27.85 16.31 -0.16
N GLU A 244 27.44 15.69 0.94
CA GLU A 244 28.11 14.48 1.44
C GLU A 244 27.28 13.24 1.11
N ASP A 245 27.98 12.13 0.86
CA ASP A 245 27.36 10.81 0.79
C ASP A 245 26.62 10.53 2.10
N VAL A 246 25.37 10.08 2.00
CA VAL A 246 24.48 9.80 3.14
C VAL A 246 25.13 8.85 4.16
N GLY A 247 25.94 7.88 3.71
CA GLY A 247 26.66 6.97 4.59
C GLY A 247 27.73 7.67 5.44
N VAL A 248 28.29 8.80 4.98
CA VAL A 248 29.18 9.65 5.80
C VAL A 248 28.36 10.41 6.84
N ALA A 249 27.22 10.98 6.46
CA ALA A 249 26.32 11.69 7.37
C ALA A 249 25.81 10.77 8.49
N VAL A 250 25.44 9.52 8.18
CA VAL A 250 25.03 8.51 9.17
C VAL A 250 26.14 8.24 10.20
N ARG A 251 27.36 7.98 9.74
CA ARG A 251 28.51 7.75 10.66
C ARG A 251 28.78 8.95 11.56
N LYS A 252 28.65 10.17 11.03
CA LYS A 252 28.81 11.39 11.82
C LYS A 252 27.70 11.57 12.86
N ALA A 253 26.44 11.27 12.52
CA ALA A 253 25.32 11.33 13.45
C ALA A 253 25.48 10.32 14.60
N GLU A 254 25.93 9.09 14.31
CA GLU A 254 26.25 8.08 15.30
C GLU A 254 27.39 8.53 16.24
N GLN A 255 28.44 9.15 15.71
CA GLN A 255 29.54 9.70 16.51
C GLN A 255 29.11 10.89 17.36
N ALA A 256 28.17 11.71 16.90
CA ALA A 256 27.64 12.84 17.65
C ALA A 256 26.73 12.43 18.83
N MET A 257 26.19 11.21 18.82
CA MET A 257 25.38 10.63 19.89
C MET A 257 26.24 10.16 21.09
N GLN A 258 27.51 9.79 20.84
CA GLN A 258 28.45 9.32 21.88
C GLN A 258 29.02 10.47 22.73
#